data_199f0f92605a17bb69368ed94c130b3a
#
_entry.id   199f0f92605a17bb69368ed94c130b3a
#
_cell.length_a   1.000
_cell.length_b   1.000
_cell.length_c   1.000
_cell.angle_alpha   90.00
_cell.angle_beta   90.00
_cell.angle_gamma   90.00
#
_symmetry.space_group_name_H-M   'P 1'
#
loop_
_entity.id
_entity.type
_entity.pdbx_description
1 polymer ?
#
loop_
_entity_poly.entity_id
_entity_poly.type
_entity_poly.pdbx_seq_one_letter_code
_entity_poly.pdbx_strand_id
1 'polypeptide(L)'
;KADAKAKADAAKKAIDNATTNDAVTQAKANGTTEVNNVNPTPEAKPAAKKVIDDALKAKNDEIDANNDLTDEEKTAAKADAKAKADVAKQAIDNATSNDAVTQAKTDGITEVNNVNPTPVTKPAAKKAIDDVLKAKNDVIDANNDLTAEEKAKAKEEAKAKADAAKQAIDNATTNAGVEQAKTDGATEVNNVNP
;
A
#
# COMPACT_ATOMS: atom_id res chain seq x y z
N LYS A 1 -25.40 -4.91 27.07
CA LYS A 1 -26.39 -4.30 27.98
C LYS A 1 -27.75 -4.96 27.85
N ALA A 2 -28.28 -5.19 26.64
CA ALA A 2 -29.62 -5.82 26.47
C ALA A 2 -29.66 -7.24 27.07
N ASP A 3 -28.63 -8.05 26.80
CA ASP A 3 -28.55 -9.43 27.33
C ASP A 3 -28.46 -9.45 28.88
N ALA A 4 -27.61 -8.60 29.48
CA ALA A 4 -27.54 -8.48 30.95
C ALA A 4 -28.88 -8.04 31.55
N LYS A 5 -29.59 -7.12 30.86
CA LYS A 5 -30.93 -6.72 31.29
C LYS A 5 -31.94 -7.89 31.21
N ALA A 6 -31.94 -8.61 30.11
CA ALA A 6 -32.83 -9.76 29.92
C ALA A 6 -32.62 -10.84 31.02
N LYS A 7 -31.33 -11.14 31.33
CA LYS A 7 -30.98 -12.08 32.42
C LYS A 7 -31.40 -11.54 33.81
N ALA A 8 -31.20 -10.24 34.05
CA ALA A 8 -31.66 -9.63 35.30
C ALA A 8 -33.19 -9.65 35.45
N ASP A 9 -33.92 -9.38 34.35
CA ASP A 9 -35.39 -9.43 34.36
C ASP A 9 -35.91 -10.88 34.57
N ALA A 10 -35.26 -11.88 33.96
CA ALA A 10 -35.55 -13.29 34.18
C ALA A 10 -35.30 -13.71 35.64
N ALA A 11 -34.19 -13.27 36.23
CA ALA A 11 -33.84 -13.53 37.62
C ALA A 11 -34.87 -12.92 38.59
N LYS A 12 -35.30 -11.67 38.35
CA LYS A 12 -36.36 -11.03 39.15
C LYS A 12 -37.66 -11.83 39.08
N LYS A 13 -38.05 -12.26 37.87
CA LYS A 13 -39.24 -13.07 37.67
C LYS A 13 -39.18 -14.44 38.41
N ALA A 14 -37.97 -15.03 38.44
CA ALA A 14 -37.75 -16.26 39.19
C ALA A 14 -37.87 -16.04 40.71
N ILE A 15 -37.40 -14.90 41.22
CA ILE A 15 -37.58 -14.51 42.64
C ILE A 15 -39.04 -14.27 42.96
N ASP A 16 -39.77 -13.55 42.10
CA ASP A 16 -41.19 -13.25 42.29
C ASP A 16 -42.06 -14.51 42.31
N ASN A 17 -41.68 -15.53 41.56
CA ASN A 17 -42.38 -16.81 41.50
C ASN A 17 -41.97 -17.81 42.60
N ALA A 18 -40.96 -17.50 43.41
CA ALA A 18 -40.49 -18.40 44.48
C ALA A 18 -41.44 -18.39 45.66
N THR A 19 -41.80 -19.57 46.13
CA THR A 19 -42.79 -19.76 47.21
C THR A 19 -42.19 -20.06 48.61
N THR A 20 -40.83 -20.22 48.64
CA THR A 20 -40.10 -20.48 49.90
C THR A 20 -38.87 -19.60 50.01
N ASN A 21 -38.37 -19.34 51.21
CA ASN A 21 -37.16 -18.57 51.44
C ASN A 21 -35.90 -19.21 50.77
N ASP A 22 -35.82 -20.53 50.76
CA ASP A 22 -34.72 -21.25 50.09
C ASP A 22 -34.79 -21.09 48.59
N ALA A 23 -35.98 -21.14 47.99
CA ALA A 23 -36.16 -20.90 46.56
C ALA A 23 -35.83 -19.44 46.17
N VAL A 24 -36.19 -18.47 47.00
CA VAL A 24 -35.76 -17.05 46.78
C VAL A 24 -34.24 -16.91 46.81
N THR A 25 -33.61 -17.53 47.83
CA THR A 25 -32.16 -17.51 47.97
C THR A 25 -31.43 -18.12 46.75
N GLN A 26 -31.94 -19.27 46.28
CA GLN A 26 -31.41 -19.96 45.12
C GLN A 26 -31.60 -19.13 43.81
N ALA A 27 -32.80 -18.58 43.61
CA ALA A 27 -33.12 -17.76 42.46
C ALA A 27 -32.22 -16.50 42.39
N LYS A 28 -31.97 -15.86 43.55
CA LYS A 28 -31.07 -14.74 43.70
C LYS A 28 -29.63 -15.12 43.31
N ALA A 29 -29.11 -16.23 43.86
CA ALA A 29 -27.74 -16.70 43.59
C ALA A 29 -27.56 -17.05 42.11
N ASN A 30 -28.49 -17.79 41.53
CA ASN A 30 -28.48 -18.15 40.12
C ASN A 30 -28.55 -16.91 39.21
N GLY A 31 -29.47 -15.99 39.50
CA GLY A 31 -29.65 -14.77 38.75
C GLY A 31 -28.40 -13.86 38.78
N THR A 32 -27.77 -13.74 39.96
CA THR A 32 -26.51 -13.02 40.10
C THR A 32 -25.41 -13.65 39.25
N THR A 33 -25.30 -14.95 39.27
CA THR A 33 -24.33 -15.70 38.45
C THR A 33 -24.58 -15.49 36.95
N GLU A 34 -25.82 -15.60 36.50
CA GLU A 34 -26.21 -15.42 35.11
C GLU A 34 -25.93 -14.01 34.59
N VAL A 35 -26.17 -12.97 35.39
CA VAL A 35 -25.83 -11.57 35.01
C VAL A 35 -24.34 -11.35 34.98
N ASN A 36 -23.59 -11.88 35.96
CA ASN A 36 -22.13 -11.73 36.00
C ASN A 36 -21.43 -12.48 34.88
N ASN A 37 -22.02 -13.54 34.35
CA ASN A 37 -21.49 -14.32 33.23
C ASN A 37 -21.77 -13.70 31.86
N VAL A 38 -22.46 -12.55 31.79
CA VAL A 38 -22.65 -11.83 30.52
C VAL A 38 -21.35 -11.14 30.13
N ASN A 39 -20.58 -11.82 29.30
CA ASN A 39 -19.36 -11.27 28.68
C ASN A 39 -19.66 -10.91 27.24
N PRO A 40 -19.80 -9.62 26.90
CA PRO A 40 -19.98 -9.22 25.52
C PRO A 40 -18.71 -9.53 24.73
N THR A 41 -18.85 -10.25 23.63
CA THR A 41 -17.75 -10.45 22.68
C THR A 41 -17.60 -9.18 21.84
N PRO A 42 -16.44 -8.55 21.83
CA PRO A 42 -16.23 -7.39 20.96
C PRO A 42 -16.13 -7.86 19.50
N GLU A 43 -17.08 -7.47 18.67
CA GLU A 43 -17.13 -7.87 17.25
C GLU A 43 -16.80 -6.72 16.30
N ALA A 44 -17.28 -5.51 16.58
CA ALA A 44 -17.19 -4.39 15.66
C ALA A 44 -15.74 -3.94 15.39
N LYS A 45 -14.93 -3.77 16.43
CA LYS A 45 -13.55 -3.32 16.29
C LYS A 45 -12.64 -4.36 15.62
N PRO A 46 -12.65 -5.65 16.04
CA PRO A 46 -11.87 -6.68 15.34
C PRO A 46 -12.24 -6.83 13.87
N ALA A 47 -13.53 -6.82 13.55
CA ALA A 47 -14.00 -6.88 12.17
C ALA A 47 -13.55 -5.66 11.35
N ALA A 48 -13.64 -4.45 11.92
CA ALA A 48 -13.18 -3.22 11.26
C ALA A 48 -11.67 -3.23 11.01
N LYS A 49 -10.87 -3.66 12.00
CA LYS A 49 -9.40 -3.77 11.83
C LYS A 49 -9.02 -4.80 10.77
N LYS A 50 -9.74 -5.92 10.69
CA LYS A 50 -9.51 -6.90 9.62
C LYS A 50 -9.73 -6.27 8.24
N VAL A 51 -10.75 -5.46 8.05
CA VAL A 51 -11.00 -4.77 6.76
C VAL A 51 -9.85 -3.80 6.42
N ILE A 52 -9.27 -3.12 7.41
CA ILE A 52 -8.07 -2.29 7.20
C ILE A 52 -6.86 -3.16 6.77
N ASP A 53 -6.67 -4.32 7.39
CA ASP A 53 -5.59 -5.24 7.01
C ASP A 53 -5.79 -5.80 5.59
N ASP A 54 -7.04 -6.11 5.20
CA ASP A 54 -7.39 -6.56 3.86
C ASP A 54 -7.14 -5.43 2.82
N ALA A 55 -7.47 -4.18 3.14
CA ALA A 55 -7.18 -3.01 2.29
C ALA A 55 -5.67 -2.77 2.15
N LEU A 56 -4.92 -2.87 3.25
CA LEU A 56 -3.45 -2.75 3.22
C LEU A 56 -2.82 -3.84 2.36
N LYS A 57 -3.30 -5.08 2.49
CA LYS A 57 -2.82 -6.18 1.65
C LYS A 57 -3.07 -5.89 0.17
N ALA A 58 -4.28 -5.48 -0.19
CA ALA A 58 -4.64 -5.17 -1.58
C ALA A 58 -3.78 -4.03 -2.14
N LYS A 59 -3.52 -2.98 -1.34
CA LYS A 59 -2.64 -1.86 -1.74
C LYS A 59 -1.18 -2.32 -1.90
N ASN A 60 -0.68 -3.18 -1.03
CA ASN A 60 0.66 -3.74 -1.16
C ASN A 60 0.78 -4.59 -2.44
N ASP A 61 -0.22 -5.41 -2.75
CA ASP A 61 -0.24 -6.22 -3.97
C ASP A 61 -0.26 -5.32 -5.23
N GLU A 62 -1.00 -4.19 -5.20
CA GLU A 62 -1.01 -3.18 -6.27
C GLU A 62 0.37 -2.50 -6.44
N ILE A 63 1.02 -2.10 -5.34
CA ILE A 63 2.36 -1.51 -5.36
C ILE A 63 3.37 -2.52 -5.91
N ASP A 64 3.31 -3.78 -5.49
CA ASP A 64 4.22 -4.83 -5.95
C ASP A 64 4.07 -5.12 -7.44
N ALA A 65 2.86 -5.03 -7.97
CA ALA A 65 2.57 -5.22 -9.39
C ALA A 65 3.03 -4.06 -10.28
N ASN A 66 3.38 -2.90 -9.70
CA ASN A 66 3.82 -1.75 -10.48
C ASN A 66 5.29 -1.90 -10.91
N ASN A 67 5.52 -2.21 -12.19
CA ASN A 67 6.86 -2.42 -12.75
C ASN A 67 7.62 -1.11 -13.05
N ASP A 68 6.96 0.03 -12.98
CA ASP A 68 7.61 1.33 -13.14
C ASP A 68 8.35 1.79 -11.88
N LEU A 69 8.02 1.18 -10.73
CA LEU A 69 8.67 1.45 -9.45
C LEU A 69 9.89 0.55 -9.26
N THR A 70 10.90 1.10 -8.61
CA THR A 70 12.01 0.30 -8.08
C THR A 70 11.61 -0.36 -6.75
N ASP A 71 12.40 -1.35 -6.29
CA ASP A 71 12.16 -2.03 -5.03
C ASP A 71 12.22 -1.09 -3.82
N GLU A 72 13.08 -0.06 -3.90
CA GLU A 72 13.18 0.99 -2.88
C GLU A 72 11.93 1.89 -2.86
N GLU A 73 11.44 2.28 -4.04
CA GLU A 73 10.20 3.07 -4.17
C GLU A 73 8.97 2.26 -3.69
N LYS A 74 8.89 0.96 -4.03
CA LYS A 74 7.88 0.04 -3.51
C LYS A 74 7.96 -0.09 -1.99
N THR A 75 9.16 -0.24 -1.45
CA THR A 75 9.37 -0.35 0.01
C THR A 75 8.89 0.91 0.73
N ALA A 76 9.25 2.09 0.22
CA ALA A 76 8.80 3.37 0.79
C ALA A 76 7.27 3.52 0.73
N ALA A 77 6.65 3.19 -0.40
CA ALA A 77 5.20 3.26 -0.56
C ALA A 77 4.45 2.28 0.36
N LYS A 78 4.94 1.04 0.51
CA LYS A 78 4.36 0.07 1.44
C LYS A 78 4.52 0.50 2.90
N ALA A 79 5.62 1.15 3.25
CA ALA A 79 5.80 1.73 4.60
C ALA A 79 4.79 2.85 4.87
N ASP A 80 4.51 3.72 3.90
CA ASP A 80 3.48 4.77 4.02
C ASP A 80 2.07 4.15 4.16
N ALA A 81 1.72 3.18 3.31
CA ALA A 81 0.44 2.47 3.40
C ALA A 81 0.25 1.80 4.77
N LYS A 82 1.32 1.16 5.28
CA LYS A 82 1.31 0.56 6.63
C LYS A 82 1.10 1.60 7.72
N ALA A 83 1.78 2.74 7.66
CA ALA A 83 1.62 3.80 8.65
C ALA A 83 0.18 4.32 8.69
N LYS A 84 -0.45 4.52 7.53
CA LYS A 84 -1.86 4.92 7.41
C LYS A 84 -2.81 3.84 7.97
N ALA A 85 -2.56 2.57 7.69
CA ALA A 85 -3.33 1.47 8.26
C ALA A 85 -3.19 1.38 9.79
N ASP A 86 -2.00 1.61 10.33
CA ASP A 86 -1.77 1.60 11.78
C ASP A 86 -2.50 2.78 12.47
N VAL A 87 -2.50 3.97 11.87
CA VAL A 87 -3.28 5.13 12.36
C VAL A 87 -4.78 4.81 12.34
N ALA A 88 -5.29 4.21 11.27
CA ALA A 88 -6.69 3.80 11.18
C ALA A 88 -7.07 2.78 12.26
N LYS A 89 -6.22 1.79 12.52
CA LYS A 89 -6.45 0.81 13.59
C LYS A 89 -6.44 1.44 14.98
N GLN A 90 -5.58 2.42 15.22
CA GLN A 90 -5.61 3.21 16.47
C GLN A 90 -6.90 4.01 16.62
N ALA A 91 -7.38 4.64 15.54
CA ALA A 91 -8.66 5.35 15.55
C ALA A 91 -9.83 4.40 15.86
N ILE A 92 -9.84 3.19 15.29
CA ILE A 92 -10.81 2.14 15.60
C ILE A 92 -10.71 1.74 17.09
N ASP A 93 -9.51 1.56 17.63
CA ASP A 93 -9.32 1.20 19.03
C ASP A 93 -9.82 2.29 19.99
N ASN A 94 -9.65 3.55 19.62
CA ASN A 94 -10.10 4.72 20.41
C ASN A 94 -11.60 5.01 20.24
N ALA A 95 -12.27 4.44 19.25
CA ALA A 95 -13.69 4.67 19.01
C ALA A 95 -14.56 4.16 20.18
N THR A 96 -15.54 4.95 20.59
CA THR A 96 -16.43 4.63 21.74
C THR A 96 -17.83 4.18 21.33
N SER A 97 -18.16 4.25 20.03
CA SER A 97 -19.44 3.80 19.46
C SER A 97 -19.23 3.03 18.15
N ASN A 98 -20.23 2.25 17.74
CA ASN A 98 -20.21 1.53 16.48
C ASN A 98 -20.15 2.50 15.26
N ASP A 99 -20.80 3.66 15.35
CA ASP A 99 -20.73 4.67 14.29
C ASP A 99 -19.32 5.24 14.16
N ALA A 100 -18.65 5.52 15.28
CA ALA A 100 -17.25 5.96 15.30
C ALA A 100 -16.29 4.87 14.76
N VAL A 101 -16.54 3.58 15.05
CA VAL A 101 -15.79 2.46 14.47
C VAL A 101 -16.00 2.41 12.96
N THR A 102 -17.23 2.59 12.50
CA THR A 102 -17.55 2.58 11.05
C THR A 102 -16.90 3.74 10.33
N GLN A 103 -16.92 4.94 10.92
CA GLN A 103 -16.26 6.12 10.34
C GLN A 103 -14.75 5.91 10.26
N ALA A 104 -14.10 5.52 11.36
CA ALA A 104 -12.66 5.28 11.40
C ALA A 104 -12.21 4.20 10.40
N LYS A 105 -13.01 3.13 10.22
CA LYS A 105 -12.77 2.13 9.19
C LYS A 105 -12.83 2.73 7.78
N THR A 106 -13.87 3.51 7.48
CA THR A 106 -14.08 4.11 6.14
C THR A 106 -12.97 5.09 5.80
N ASP A 107 -12.61 5.96 6.74
CA ASP A 107 -11.53 6.94 6.58
C ASP A 107 -10.19 6.21 6.39
N GLY A 108 -9.94 5.17 7.20
CA GLY A 108 -8.73 4.37 7.12
C GLY A 108 -8.55 3.66 5.77
N ILE A 109 -9.61 3.06 5.23
CA ILE A 109 -9.58 2.46 3.88
C ILE A 109 -9.23 3.52 2.84
N THR A 110 -9.85 4.69 2.94
CA THR A 110 -9.61 5.82 2.02
C THR A 110 -8.14 6.25 2.08
N GLU A 111 -7.59 6.44 3.28
CA GLU A 111 -6.21 6.85 3.47
C GLU A 111 -5.21 5.81 2.92
N VAL A 112 -5.44 4.51 3.16
CA VAL A 112 -4.60 3.44 2.62
C VAL A 112 -4.68 3.41 1.10
N ASN A 113 -5.88 3.50 0.52
CA ASN A 113 -6.07 3.46 -0.94
C ASN A 113 -5.49 4.69 -1.64
N ASN A 114 -5.39 5.84 -0.96
CA ASN A 114 -4.80 7.07 -1.50
C ASN A 114 -3.26 7.04 -1.58
N VAL A 115 -2.61 5.97 -1.14
CA VAL A 115 -1.16 5.79 -1.35
C VAL A 115 -0.91 5.47 -2.82
N ASN A 116 -0.49 6.48 -3.57
CA ASN A 116 -0.18 6.36 -4.99
C ASN A 116 1.27 6.80 -5.23
N PRO A 117 2.23 5.86 -5.17
CA PRO A 117 3.63 6.19 -5.43
C PRO A 117 3.82 6.62 -6.88
N THR A 118 4.55 7.71 -7.07
CA THR A 118 4.94 8.20 -8.40
C THR A 118 6.32 7.65 -8.73
N PRO A 119 6.50 6.93 -9.87
CA PRO A 119 7.81 6.51 -10.32
C PRO A 119 8.69 7.74 -10.61
N VAL A 120 9.88 7.77 -10.06
CA VAL A 120 10.83 8.89 -10.24
C VAL A 120 12.13 8.41 -10.87
N THR A 121 12.66 7.30 -10.40
CA THR A 121 14.00 6.82 -10.73
C THR A 121 14.13 6.41 -12.20
N LYS A 122 13.26 5.54 -12.69
CA LYS A 122 13.29 5.08 -14.10
C LYS A 122 12.98 6.20 -15.10
N PRO A 123 11.94 7.04 -14.90
CA PRO A 123 11.69 8.17 -15.80
C PRO A 123 12.87 9.16 -15.89
N ALA A 124 13.52 9.47 -14.76
CA ALA A 124 14.70 10.34 -14.74
C ALA A 124 15.88 9.73 -15.50
N ALA A 125 16.12 8.43 -15.32
CA ALA A 125 17.19 7.72 -16.03
C ALA A 125 16.91 7.66 -17.54
N LYS A 126 15.69 7.37 -17.96
CA LYS A 126 15.32 7.37 -19.41
C LYS A 126 15.46 8.74 -20.04
N LYS A 127 15.06 9.80 -19.32
CA LYS A 127 15.30 11.17 -19.78
C LYS A 127 16.79 11.47 -19.97
N ALA A 128 17.65 11.03 -19.05
CA ALA A 128 19.10 11.21 -19.21
C ALA A 128 19.65 10.51 -20.45
N ILE A 129 19.14 9.31 -20.81
CA ILE A 129 19.50 8.64 -22.07
C ILE A 129 19.03 9.45 -23.29
N ASP A 130 17.83 10.02 -23.25
CA ASP A 130 17.33 10.88 -24.34
C ASP A 130 18.21 12.14 -24.51
N ASP A 131 18.65 12.74 -23.40
CA ASP A 131 19.55 13.90 -23.43
C ASP A 131 20.92 13.53 -24.02
N VAL A 132 21.47 12.34 -23.69
CA VAL A 132 22.72 11.82 -24.27
C VAL A 132 22.56 11.54 -25.77
N LEU A 133 21.46 10.90 -26.18
CA LEU A 133 21.16 10.64 -27.59
C LEU A 133 21.07 11.94 -28.40
N LYS A 134 20.38 12.94 -27.83
CA LYS A 134 20.29 14.26 -28.48
C LYS A 134 21.67 14.87 -28.65
N ALA A 135 22.51 14.90 -27.62
CA ALA A 135 23.87 15.44 -27.69
C ALA A 135 24.71 14.69 -28.73
N LYS A 136 24.60 13.36 -28.81
CA LYS A 136 25.28 12.54 -29.80
C LYS A 136 24.82 12.87 -31.22
N ASN A 137 23.54 13.03 -31.44
CA ASN A 137 23.00 13.43 -32.75
C ASN A 137 23.49 14.81 -33.18
N ASP A 138 23.57 15.77 -32.24
CA ASP A 138 24.09 17.10 -32.51
C ASP A 138 25.58 17.05 -32.94
N VAL A 139 26.40 16.18 -32.31
CA VAL A 139 27.80 15.93 -32.70
C VAL A 139 27.89 15.30 -34.07
N ILE A 140 27.08 14.30 -34.40
CA ILE A 140 27.02 13.65 -35.71
C ILE A 140 26.66 14.69 -36.80
N ASP A 141 25.62 15.53 -36.52
CA ASP A 141 25.18 16.55 -37.46
C ASP A 141 26.25 17.62 -37.74
N ALA A 142 27.01 17.99 -36.73
CA ALA A 142 28.08 18.99 -36.83
C ALA A 142 29.34 18.47 -37.55
N ASN A 143 29.48 17.14 -37.74
CA ASN A 143 30.65 16.59 -38.44
C ASN A 143 30.51 16.79 -39.94
N ASN A 144 31.37 17.66 -40.51
CA ASN A 144 31.36 18.00 -41.94
C ASN A 144 32.10 16.99 -42.83
N ASP A 145 32.79 16.00 -42.25
CA ASP A 145 33.50 14.96 -42.99
C ASP A 145 32.59 13.79 -43.37
N LEU A 146 31.36 13.75 -42.82
CA LEU A 146 30.38 12.70 -43.06
C LEU A 146 29.39 13.12 -44.15
N THR A 147 29.03 12.14 -44.99
CA THR A 147 27.91 12.25 -45.92
C THR A 147 26.56 12.18 -45.18
N ALA A 148 25.50 12.55 -45.86
CA ALA A 148 24.14 12.46 -45.28
C ALA A 148 23.76 11.02 -44.92
N GLU A 149 24.15 10.05 -45.73
CA GLU A 149 23.90 8.62 -45.51
C GLU A 149 24.65 8.08 -44.29
N GLU A 150 25.93 8.48 -44.12
CA GLU A 150 26.77 8.11 -42.97
C GLU A 150 26.17 8.70 -41.67
N LYS A 151 25.78 9.98 -41.70
CA LYS A 151 25.07 10.61 -40.55
C LYS A 151 23.78 9.88 -40.20
N ALA A 152 22.98 9.53 -41.21
CA ALA A 152 21.71 8.81 -40.97
C ALA A 152 21.97 7.46 -40.31
N LYS A 153 22.94 6.67 -40.81
CA LYS A 153 23.33 5.39 -40.25
C LYS A 153 23.84 5.50 -38.82
N ALA A 154 24.73 6.47 -38.55
CA ALA A 154 25.25 6.68 -37.19
C ALA A 154 24.15 7.08 -36.18
N LYS A 155 23.20 7.92 -36.59
CA LYS A 155 22.07 8.30 -35.77
C LYS A 155 21.12 7.12 -35.51
N GLU A 156 20.89 6.24 -36.49
CA GLU A 156 20.11 5.03 -36.33
C GLU A 156 20.77 4.09 -35.32
N GLU A 157 22.10 3.92 -35.40
CA GLU A 157 22.87 3.13 -34.45
C GLU A 157 22.78 3.72 -33.03
N ALA A 158 23.01 5.04 -32.89
CA ALA A 158 22.90 5.72 -31.59
C ALA A 158 21.50 5.58 -30.99
N LYS A 159 20.46 5.69 -31.82
CA LYS A 159 19.07 5.46 -31.40
C LYS A 159 18.85 4.03 -30.93
N ALA A 160 19.34 3.03 -31.64
CA ALA A 160 19.21 1.63 -31.25
C ALA A 160 19.90 1.35 -29.90
N LYS A 161 21.07 1.95 -29.64
CA LYS A 161 21.77 1.88 -28.35
C LYS A 161 20.96 2.56 -27.24
N ALA A 162 20.36 3.73 -27.49
CA ALA A 162 19.52 4.43 -26.53
C ALA A 162 18.25 3.64 -26.22
N ASP A 163 17.62 3.03 -27.22
CA ASP A 163 16.41 2.20 -27.02
C ASP A 163 16.74 0.96 -26.19
N ALA A 164 17.88 0.29 -26.44
CA ALA A 164 18.36 -0.84 -25.63
C ALA A 164 18.63 -0.43 -24.17
N ALA A 165 19.24 0.74 -23.97
CA ALA A 165 19.47 1.30 -22.63
C ALA A 165 18.16 1.55 -21.88
N LYS A 166 17.16 2.13 -22.53
CA LYS A 166 15.83 2.37 -21.94
C LYS A 166 15.13 1.06 -21.57
N GLN A 167 15.27 0.00 -22.38
CA GLN A 167 14.77 -1.34 -22.03
C GLN A 167 15.49 -1.92 -20.82
N ALA A 168 16.81 -1.76 -20.71
CA ALA A 168 17.57 -2.20 -19.53
C ALA A 168 17.13 -1.45 -18.26
N ILE A 169 16.87 -0.14 -18.37
CA ILE A 169 16.31 0.67 -17.29
C ILE A 169 14.92 0.15 -16.87
N ASP A 170 14.04 -0.14 -17.83
CA ASP A 170 12.70 -0.67 -17.53
C ASP A 170 12.76 -2.03 -16.84
N ASN A 171 13.72 -2.89 -17.19
CA ASN A 171 13.92 -4.21 -16.60
C ASN A 171 14.62 -4.19 -15.23
N ALA A 172 15.29 -3.10 -14.87
CA ALA A 172 15.96 -2.98 -13.59
C ALA A 172 14.92 -2.89 -12.45
N THR A 173 15.17 -3.60 -11.35
CA THR A 173 14.26 -3.63 -10.19
C THR A 173 14.72 -2.75 -9.05
N THR A 174 16.01 -2.37 -8.99
CA THR A 174 16.59 -1.56 -7.92
C THR A 174 17.12 -0.22 -8.43
N ASN A 175 17.22 0.78 -7.55
CA ASN A 175 17.82 2.07 -7.90
C ASN A 175 19.26 1.91 -8.43
N ALA A 176 20.06 1.03 -7.81
CA ALA A 176 21.41 0.74 -8.27
C ALA A 176 21.43 0.12 -9.68
N GLY A 177 20.49 -0.80 -9.96
CA GLY A 177 20.34 -1.40 -11.29
C GLY A 177 19.94 -0.39 -12.36
N VAL A 178 19.03 0.54 -12.03
CA VAL A 178 18.64 1.65 -12.91
C VAL A 178 19.83 2.56 -13.21
N GLU A 179 20.62 2.92 -12.20
CA GLU A 179 21.80 3.77 -12.36
C GLU A 179 22.87 3.10 -13.21
N GLN A 180 23.10 1.78 -13.00
CA GLN A 180 24.03 1.01 -13.83
C GLN A 180 23.57 0.99 -15.29
N ALA A 181 22.31 0.65 -15.55
CA ALA A 181 21.74 0.60 -16.90
C ALA A 181 21.83 1.97 -17.62
N LYS A 182 21.61 3.07 -16.90
CA LYS A 182 21.77 4.43 -17.39
C LYS A 182 23.23 4.71 -17.77
N THR A 183 24.18 4.36 -16.90
CA THR A 183 25.61 4.60 -17.11
C THR A 183 26.15 3.82 -18.30
N ASP A 184 25.82 2.53 -18.37
CA ASP A 184 26.21 1.64 -19.47
C ASP A 184 25.60 2.12 -20.79
N GLY A 185 24.31 2.44 -20.77
CA GLY A 185 23.59 2.93 -21.95
C GLY A 185 24.13 4.26 -22.47
N ALA A 186 24.45 5.20 -21.58
CA ALA A 186 25.05 6.46 -21.95
C ALA A 186 26.45 6.25 -22.61
N THR A 187 27.22 5.30 -22.07
CA THR A 187 28.51 4.92 -22.63
C THR A 187 28.35 4.33 -24.03
N GLU A 188 27.42 3.40 -24.22
CA GLU A 188 27.17 2.77 -25.53
C GLU A 188 26.71 3.79 -26.58
N VAL A 189 25.83 4.74 -26.23
CA VAL A 189 25.42 5.81 -27.15
C VAL A 189 26.60 6.72 -27.53
N ASN A 190 27.43 7.08 -26.54
CA ASN A 190 28.60 7.94 -26.79
C ASN A 190 29.68 7.25 -27.65
N ASN A 191 29.81 5.93 -27.56
CA ASN A 191 30.78 5.13 -28.30
C ASN A 191 30.43 4.90 -29.78
N VAL A 192 29.24 5.32 -30.23
CA VAL A 192 28.92 5.28 -31.66
C VAL A 192 29.86 6.20 -32.40
N ASN A 193 30.67 5.63 -33.27
CA ASN A 193 31.59 6.35 -34.14
C ASN A 193 31.08 6.23 -35.57
N PRO A 194 30.66 7.32 -36.16
CA PRO A 194 30.23 7.37 -37.55
C PRO A 194 31.37 7.24 -38.53
#